data_b057b4bab3af8272e1c107efa00e52ae
#
_entry.id   b057b4bab3af8272e1c107efa00e52ae
#
_cell.length_a   1.000
_cell.length_b   1.000
_cell.length_c   1.000
_cell.angle_alpha   90.00
_cell.angle_beta   90.00
_cell.angle_gamma   90.00
#
_symmetry.space_group_name_H-M   'P 1'
#
loop_
_entity.id
_entity.type
_entity.pdbx_description
1 polymer ?
#
loop_
_entity_poly.entity_id
_entity_poly.type
_entity_poly.pdbx_seq_one_letter_code
_entity_poly.pdbx_strand_id
1 'polypeptide(L)'
;PWLNNKHSVFGHVVFGQNVVDAIVQDDVIEKVIIIRKGKLAKKFNAVKVFSDYMKIKPELDKKVAEEAKAKVEAQAKLDSERRQKEAEAKAIADAEIKAKLGPILTAKVAEFKTLKAKSTKTASGLQYRIMKKGTGVKPTEGKDIYVHYAGYLEDGTLFDSSYEAINKTYGKFDQNRANQNGYQPFPFKYGNKGGLIPGFLEGIN
;
A
#
# COMPACT_ATOMS: atom_id res chain seq x y z
N PRO A 1 -0.56 26.82 13.88
CA PRO A 1 -1.21 25.49 13.76
C PRO A 1 -0.28 24.34 14.12
N TRP A 2 1.01 24.36 13.70
CA TRP A 2 1.97 23.26 13.96
C TRP A 2 2.43 23.16 15.41
N LEU A 3 2.27 24.21 16.22
CA LEU A 3 2.58 24.25 17.65
C LEU A 3 1.40 23.84 18.54
N ASN A 4 0.20 23.70 18.00
CA ASN A 4 -0.98 23.34 18.76
C ASN A 4 -0.79 21.98 19.44
N ASN A 5 -1.17 21.88 20.71
CA ASN A 5 -1.01 20.70 21.57
C ASN A 5 0.44 20.29 21.87
N LYS A 6 1.43 21.09 21.46
CA LYS A 6 2.86 20.84 21.74
C LYS A 6 3.45 21.87 22.69
N HIS A 7 2.88 23.09 22.73
CA HIS A 7 3.37 24.19 23.54
C HIS A 7 2.21 24.89 24.25
N SER A 8 2.48 25.43 25.43
CA SER A 8 1.53 26.24 26.18
C SER A 8 1.70 27.72 25.86
N VAL A 9 0.57 28.41 25.68
CA VAL A 9 0.55 29.88 25.57
C VAL A 9 0.61 30.50 26.95
N PHE A 10 1.63 31.26 27.23
CA PHE A 10 1.83 31.91 28.53
C PHE A 10 1.65 33.44 28.47
N GLY A 11 1.43 34.02 27.30
CA GLY A 11 1.22 35.44 27.10
C GLY A 11 0.90 35.83 25.69
N HIS A 12 0.52 37.09 25.52
CA HIS A 12 0.26 37.69 24.21
C HIS A 12 1.00 39.01 24.10
N VAL A 13 1.47 39.34 22.91
CA VAL A 13 2.05 40.63 22.59
C VAL A 13 0.92 41.67 22.58
N VAL A 14 1.01 42.68 23.47
CA VAL A 14 0.01 43.74 23.61
C VAL A 14 0.38 44.94 22.74
N PHE A 15 1.66 45.21 22.61
CA PHE A 15 2.20 46.34 21.84
C PHE A 15 3.58 45.98 21.29
N GLY A 16 3.94 46.51 20.11
CA GLY A 16 5.27 46.30 19.53
C GLY A 16 5.43 45.02 18.74
N GLN A 17 4.38 44.47 18.12
CA GLN A 17 4.45 43.26 17.29
C GLN A 17 5.52 43.39 16.19
N ASN A 18 5.62 44.57 15.56
CA ASN A 18 6.64 44.86 14.56
C ASN A 18 8.08 44.75 15.09
N VAL A 19 8.33 45.00 16.36
CA VAL A 19 9.63 44.82 17.01
C VAL A 19 9.88 43.33 17.20
N VAL A 20 8.87 42.57 17.67
CA VAL A 20 8.97 41.11 17.81
C VAL A 20 9.28 40.44 16.49
N ASP A 21 8.64 40.86 15.40
CA ASP A 21 8.83 40.32 14.07
C ASP A 21 10.22 40.66 13.46
N ALA A 22 10.89 41.69 14.00
CA ALA A 22 12.23 42.11 13.59
C ALA A 22 13.36 41.40 14.36
N ILE A 23 13.04 40.68 15.45
CA ILE A 23 14.06 39.95 16.25
C ILE A 23 14.64 38.79 15.42
N VAL A 24 15.96 38.74 15.39
CA VAL A 24 16.69 37.64 14.73
C VAL A 24 17.49 36.83 15.73
N GLN A 25 18.00 35.70 15.30
CA GLN A 25 18.85 34.84 16.10
C GLN A 25 20.11 35.66 16.55
N ASP A 26 20.53 35.46 17.78
CA ASP A 26 21.68 36.12 18.45
C ASP A 26 21.45 37.58 18.87
N ASP A 27 20.23 38.10 18.73
CA ASP A 27 19.87 39.38 19.33
C ASP A 27 19.97 39.32 20.89
N VAL A 28 20.59 40.30 21.47
CA VAL A 28 20.84 40.36 22.92
C VAL A 28 19.72 41.06 23.66
N ILE A 29 19.19 40.41 24.69
CA ILE A 29 18.25 41.01 25.61
C ILE A 29 19.00 41.87 26.64
N GLU A 30 18.98 43.17 26.47
CA GLU A 30 19.69 44.09 27.38
C GLU A 30 18.96 44.27 28.71
N LYS A 31 17.63 44.30 28.68
CA LYS A 31 16.82 44.60 29.90
C LYS A 31 15.43 44.03 29.81
N VAL A 32 14.97 43.41 30.89
CA VAL A 32 13.61 42.95 31.06
C VAL A 32 12.97 43.71 32.25
N ILE A 33 11.83 44.37 32.03
CA ILE A 33 11.06 45.05 33.05
C ILE A 33 9.73 44.35 33.29
N ILE A 34 9.50 43.86 34.50
CA ILE A 34 8.25 43.19 34.87
C ILE A 34 7.31 44.22 35.53
N ILE A 35 6.20 44.55 34.86
CA ILE A 35 5.18 45.44 35.34
C ILE A 35 4.04 44.65 35.95
N ARG A 36 3.83 44.77 37.27
CA ARG A 36 2.74 44.07 38.00
C ARG A 36 1.56 45.00 38.19
N LYS A 37 0.46 44.77 37.47
CA LYS A 37 -0.80 45.53 37.61
C LYS A 37 -1.85 44.71 38.34
N GLY A 38 -2.56 45.34 39.30
CA GLY A 38 -3.61 44.72 40.09
C GLY A 38 -3.14 43.99 41.37
N LYS A 39 -4.09 43.72 42.26
CA LYS A 39 -3.82 43.15 43.61
C LYS A 39 -3.25 41.73 43.52
N LEU A 40 -3.74 40.91 42.57
CA LEU A 40 -3.30 39.52 42.42
C LEU A 40 -1.86 39.47 41.92
N ALA A 41 -1.51 40.24 40.86
CA ALA A 41 -0.17 40.28 40.31
C ALA A 41 0.86 40.81 41.32
N LYS A 42 0.48 41.80 42.15
CA LYS A 42 1.36 42.32 43.21
C LYS A 42 1.62 41.32 44.33
N LYS A 43 0.62 40.43 44.63
CA LYS A 43 0.74 39.37 45.65
C LYS A 43 1.38 38.08 45.11
N PHE A 44 1.55 37.97 43.82
CA PHE A 44 2.12 36.75 43.19
C PHE A 44 3.58 36.56 43.58
N ASN A 45 3.87 35.43 44.18
CA ASN A 45 5.21 35.02 44.57
C ASN A 45 5.61 33.76 43.74
N ALA A 46 6.39 33.96 42.71
CA ALA A 46 6.81 32.89 41.79
C ALA A 46 7.57 31.77 42.52
N VAL A 47 8.44 32.14 43.48
CA VAL A 47 9.24 31.16 44.23
C VAL A 47 8.34 30.24 45.04
N LYS A 48 7.35 30.82 45.74
CA LYS A 48 6.40 30.04 46.53
C LYS A 48 5.56 29.12 45.66
N VAL A 49 5.00 29.64 44.58
CA VAL A 49 4.19 28.84 43.60
C VAL A 49 5.00 27.70 43.02
N PHE A 50 6.22 27.96 42.60
CA PHE A 50 7.11 26.94 42.06
C PHE A 50 7.49 25.89 43.13
N SER A 51 7.84 26.32 44.34
CA SER A 51 8.16 25.41 45.43
C SER A 51 6.96 24.51 45.82
N ASP A 52 5.75 25.05 45.86
CA ASP A 52 4.55 24.28 46.14
C ASP A 52 4.23 23.30 45.01
N TYR A 53 4.40 23.71 43.73
CA TYR A 53 4.28 22.83 42.59
C TYR A 53 5.29 21.67 42.62
N MET A 54 6.56 21.94 42.96
CA MET A 54 7.58 20.92 43.03
C MET A 54 7.30 19.86 44.12
N LYS A 55 6.55 20.18 45.15
CA LYS A 55 6.12 19.18 46.15
C LYS A 55 5.10 18.19 45.61
N ILE A 56 4.21 18.64 44.74
CA ILE A 56 3.15 17.80 44.18
C ILE A 56 3.52 17.18 42.82
N LYS A 57 4.56 17.71 42.19
CA LYS A 57 5.01 17.27 40.84
C LYS A 57 5.23 15.77 40.75
N PRO A 58 5.92 15.08 41.71
CA PRO A 58 6.15 13.65 41.58
C PRO A 58 4.87 12.82 41.50
N GLU A 59 3.84 13.21 42.24
CA GLU A 59 2.52 12.58 42.22
C GLU A 59 1.79 12.83 40.88
N LEU A 60 1.88 14.06 40.38
CA LEU A 60 1.31 14.42 39.08
C LEU A 60 2.01 13.67 37.94
N ASP A 61 3.33 13.63 37.95
CA ASP A 61 4.12 12.90 36.92
C ASP A 61 3.79 11.40 36.94
N LYS A 62 3.62 10.81 38.12
CA LYS A 62 3.20 9.40 38.26
C LYS A 62 1.81 9.17 37.66
N LYS A 63 0.85 10.04 37.96
CA LYS A 63 -0.51 9.96 37.41
C LYS A 63 -0.50 10.06 35.87
N VAL A 64 0.23 11.03 35.34
CA VAL A 64 0.35 11.22 33.89
C VAL A 64 0.98 9.99 33.23
N ALA A 65 2.02 9.42 33.86
CA ALA A 65 2.65 8.20 33.36
C ALA A 65 1.71 6.98 33.38
N GLU A 66 0.93 6.81 34.44
CA GLU A 66 -0.06 5.74 34.55
C GLU A 66 -1.19 5.89 33.51
N GLU A 67 -1.71 7.10 33.33
CA GLU A 67 -2.73 7.39 32.30
C GLU A 67 -2.18 7.18 30.86
N ALA A 68 -0.95 7.60 30.61
CA ALA A 68 -0.29 7.37 29.32
C ALA A 68 -0.11 5.88 29.05
N LYS A 69 0.33 5.12 30.04
CA LYS A 69 0.48 3.65 29.93
C LYS A 69 -0.86 2.97 29.67
N ALA A 70 -1.90 3.33 30.41
CA ALA A 70 -3.24 2.78 30.20
C ALA A 70 -3.79 3.07 28.78
N LYS A 71 -3.55 4.28 28.25
CA LYS A 71 -3.93 4.63 26.89
C LYS A 71 -3.19 3.79 25.84
N VAL A 72 -1.89 3.59 26.03
CA VAL A 72 -1.08 2.76 25.12
C VAL A 72 -1.56 1.30 25.14
N GLU A 73 -1.83 0.75 26.32
CA GLU A 73 -2.33 -0.62 26.46
C GLU A 73 -3.72 -0.79 25.83
N ALA A 74 -4.63 0.18 26.03
CA ALA A 74 -5.95 0.17 25.44
C ALA A 74 -5.88 0.25 23.90
N GLN A 75 -5.02 1.12 23.37
CA GLN A 75 -4.82 1.23 21.93
C GLN A 75 -4.21 -0.06 21.32
N ALA A 76 -3.22 -0.64 22.00
CA ALA A 76 -2.60 -1.89 21.54
C ALA A 76 -3.61 -3.06 21.50
N LYS A 77 -4.52 -3.11 22.50
CA LYS A 77 -5.60 -4.11 22.52
C LYS A 77 -6.56 -3.92 21.35
N LEU A 78 -7.00 -2.69 21.10
CA LEU A 78 -7.88 -2.36 19.97
C LEU A 78 -7.25 -2.70 18.62
N ASP A 79 -5.96 -2.38 18.46
CA ASP A 79 -5.23 -2.70 17.22
C ASP A 79 -5.05 -4.21 17.02
N SER A 80 -4.86 -4.96 18.12
CA SER A 80 -4.78 -6.42 18.09
C SER A 80 -6.12 -7.04 17.66
N GLU A 81 -7.22 -6.60 18.26
CA GLU A 81 -8.57 -7.06 17.90
C GLU A 81 -8.92 -6.76 16.44
N ARG A 82 -8.54 -5.57 15.96
CA ARG A 82 -8.73 -5.19 14.55
C ARG A 82 -7.96 -6.13 13.60
N ARG A 83 -6.68 -6.37 13.89
CA ARG A 83 -5.84 -7.29 13.07
C ARG A 83 -6.38 -8.71 13.06
N GLN A 84 -6.90 -9.20 14.19
CA GLN A 84 -7.53 -10.53 14.25
C GLN A 84 -8.76 -10.60 13.35
N LYS A 85 -9.66 -9.61 13.44
CA LYS A 85 -10.87 -9.56 12.58
C LYS A 85 -10.52 -9.45 11.10
N GLU A 86 -9.52 -8.64 10.75
CA GLU A 86 -9.04 -8.53 9.36
C GLU A 86 -8.43 -9.85 8.86
N ALA A 87 -7.67 -10.55 9.71
CA ALA A 87 -7.10 -11.86 9.37
C ALA A 87 -8.18 -12.94 9.20
N GLU A 88 -9.18 -12.97 10.07
CA GLU A 88 -10.32 -13.90 9.96
C GLU A 88 -11.15 -13.63 8.69
N ALA A 89 -11.47 -12.37 8.43
CA ALA A 89 -12.20 -11.98 7.22
C ALA A 89 -11.44 -12.37 5.95
N LYS A 90 -10.12 -12.17 5.94
CA LYS A 90 -9.27 -12.59 4.84
C LYS A 90 -9.24 -14.10 4.67
N ALA A 91 -9.11 -14.86 5.76
CA ALA A 91 -9.10 -16.33 5.72
C ALA A 91 -10.40 -16.90 5.15
N ILE A 92 -11.55 -16.31 5.53
CA ILE A 92 -12.86 -16.70 4.98
C ILE A 92 -12.93 -16.41 3.48
N ALA A 93 -12.52 -15.20 3.06
CA ALA A 93 -12.51 -14.83 1.65
C ALA A 93 -11.57 -15.73 0.81
N ASP A 94 -10.38 -16.03 1.33
CA ASP A 94 -9.41 -16.93 0.67
C ASP A 94 -9.98 -18.37 0.56
N ALA A 95 -10.68 -18.85 1.58
CA ALA A 95 -11.33 -20.17 1.56
C ALA A 95 -12.47 -20.23 0.53
N GLU A 96 -13.29 -19.19 0.42
CA GLU A 96 -14.33 -19.09 -0.59
C GLU A 96 -13.77 -19.06 -2.02
N ILE A 97 -12.71 -18.29 -2.23
CA ILE A 97 -11.99 -18.23 -3.53
C ILE A 97 -11.45 -19.62 -3.86
N LYS A 98 -10.80 -20.30 -2.92
CA LYS A 98 -10.26 -21.63 -3.10
C LYS A 98 -11.34 -22.67 -3.43
N ALA A 99 -12.48 -22.59 -2.77
CA ALA A 99 -13.62 -23.47 -3.05
C ALA A 99 -14.18 -23.27 -4.48
N LYS A 100 -14.28 -22.01 -4.93
CA LYS A 100 -14.73 -21.68 -6.28
C LYS A 100 -13.70 -22.06 -7.35
N LEU A 101 -12.41 -21.90 -7.05
CA LEU A 101 -11.33 -22.21 -8.01
C LEU A 101 -11.06 -23.70 -8.15
N GLY A 102 -11.27 -24.52 -7.13
CA GLY A 102 -10.97 -25.96 -7.17
C GLY A 102 -11.50 -26.67 -8.40
N PRO A 103 -12.79 -26.60 -8.73
CA PRO A 103 -13.35 -27.18 -9.94
C PRO A 103 -12.75 -26.64 -11.23
N ILE A 104 -12.47 -25.33 -11.27
CA ILE A 104 -11.89 -24.64 -12.43
C ILE A 104 -10.47 -25.15 -12.71
N LEU A 105 -9.64 -25.25 -11.65
CA LEU A 105 -8.28 -25.78 -11.74
C LEU A 105 -8.30 -27.25 -12.21
N THR A 106 -9.15 -28.07 -11.63
CA THR A 106 -9.30 -29.48 -12.03
C THR A 106 -9.67 -29.61 -13.50
N ALA A 107 -10.65 -28.85 -13.98
CA ALA A 107 -11.06 -28.83 -15.37
C ALA A 107 -9.91 -28.37 -16.30
N LYS A 108 -9.16 -27.34 -15.89
CA LYS A 108 -8.02 -26.82 -16.66
C LYS A 108 -6.89 -27.85 -16.78
N VAL A 109 -6.57 -28.57 -15.70
CA VAL A 109 -5.59 -29.66 -15.72
C VAL A 109 -6.04 -30.79 -16.66
N ALA A 110 -7.32 -31.15 -16.66
CA ALA A 110 -7.87 -32.16 -17.57
C ALA A 110 -7.79 -31.69 -19.04
N GLU A 111 -8.08 -30.41 -19.30
CA GLU A 111 -7.90 -29.79 -20.62
C GLU A 111 -6.43 -29.89 -21.06
N PHE A 112 -5.47 -29.55 -20.21
CA PHE A 112 -4.04 -29.63 -20.53
C PHE A 112 -3.59 -31.05 -20.89
N LYS A 113 -4.03 -32.05 -20.13
CA LYS A 113 -3.75 -33.46 -20.48
C LYS A 113 -4.25 -33.82 -21.86
N THR A 114 -5.45 -33.38 -22.21
CA THR A 114 -6.05 -33.62 -23.53
C THR A 114 -5.28 -32.88 -24.65
N LEU A 115 -4.90 -31.63 -24.41
CA LEU A 115 -4.14 -30.83 -25.36
C LEU A 115 -2.73 -31.38 -25.55
N LYS A 116 -2.05 -31.78 -24.49
CA LYS A 116 -0.71 -32.37 -24.51
C LYS A 116 -0.67 -33.66 -25.31
N ALA A 117 -1.68 -34.51 -25.17
CA ALA A 117 -1.79 -35.76 -25.93
C ALA A 117 -1.94 -35.56 -27.44
N LYS A 118 -2.39 -34.37 -27.87
CA LYS A 118 -2.64 -34.01 -29.27
C LYS A 118 -1.70 -32.90 -29.76
N SER A 119 -0.61 -32.61 -29.04
CA SER A 119 0.34 -31.55 -29.35
C SER A 119 1.48 -32.04 -30.23
N THR A 120 2.08 -31.13 -31.01
CA THR A 120 3.32 -31.34 -31.73
C THR A 120 4.46 -30.87 -30.83
N LYS A 121 5.56 -31.64 -30.79
CA LYS A 121 6.77 -31.29 -30.02
C LYS A 121 7.85 -30.79 -30.99
N THR A 122 8.45 -29.64 -30.67
CA THR A 122 9.59 -29.09 -31.39
C THR A 122 10.91 -29.70 -30.93
N ALA A 123 11.99 -29.38 -31.61
CA ALA A 123 13.35 -29.83 -31.23
C ALA A 123 13.81 -29.20 -29.90
N SER A 124 13.34 -28.02 -29.56
CA SER A 124 13.60 -27.35 -28.27
C SER A 124 12.84 -27.98 -27.07
N GLY A 125 11.85 -28.83 -27.38
CA GLY A 125 10.99 -29.44 -26.37
C GLY A 125 9.66 -28.71 -26.19
N LEU A 126 9.42 -27.57 -26.85
CA LEU A 126 8.13 -26.88 -26.81
C LEU A 126 7.05 -27.82 -27.39
N GLN A 127 5.91 -27.90 -26.70
CA GLN A 127 4.74 -28.60 -27.19
C GLN A 127 3.65 -27.59 -27.54
N TYR A 128 3.17 -27.61 -28.75
CA TYR A 128 2.17 -26.69 -29.25
C TYR A 128 1.03 -27.40 -29.97
N ARG A 129 -0.11 -26.74 -30.02
CA ARG A 129 -1.26 -27.18 -30.82
C ARG A 129 -1.96 -25.97 -31.43
N ILE A 130 -2.13 -25.98 -32.71
CA ILE A 130 -2.94 -24.97 -33.40
C ILE A 130 -4.41 -25.36 -33.31
N MET A 131 -5.22 -24.61 -32.56
CA MET A 131 -6.63 -24.85 -32.37
C MET A 131 -7.45 -24.41 -33.59
N LYS A 132 -7.06 -23.30 -34.21
CA LYS A 132 -7.69 -22.74 -35.41
C LYS A 132 -6.64 -22.14 -36.29
N LYS A 133 -6.54 -22.62 -37.53
CA LYS A 133 -5.62 -22.07 -38.56
C LYS A 133 -6.16 -20.73 -39.03
N GLY A 134 -5.32 -19.71 -39.02
CA GLY A 134 -5.62 -18.40 -39.60
C GLY A 134 -5.66 -18.44 -41.12
N THR A 135 -6.43 -17.53 -41.70
CA THR A 135 -6.55 -17.35 -43.16
C THR A 135 -5.85 -16.08 -43.66
N GLY A 136 -5.33 -15.27 -42.74
CA GLY A 136 -4.63 -14.02 -43.05
C GLY A 136 -3.19 -14.25 -43.54
N VAL A 137 -2.59 -13.19 -44.03
CA VAL A 137 -1.16 -13.15 -44.44
C VAL A 137 -0.31 -13.22 -43.18
N LYS A 138 0.75 -14.02 -43.17
CA LYS A 138 1.72 -14.05 -42.08
C LYS A 138 2.40 -12.68 -41.94
N PRO A 139 2.61 -12.19 -40.70
CA PRO A 139 3.37 -10.97 -40.50
C PRO A 139 4.81 -11.15 -40.98
N THR A 140 5.41 -10.08 -41.47
CA THR A 140 6.83 -10.02 -41.77
C THR A 140 7.63 -9.60 -40.53
N GLU A 141 8.90 -10.00 -40.48
CA GLU A 141 9.80 -9.67 -39.38
C GLU A 141 9.83 -8.17 -39.11
N GLY A 142 9.82 -7.79 -37.82
CA GLY A 142 9.80 -6.40 -37.37
C GLY A 142 8.42 -5.72 -37.32
N LYS A 143 7.36 -6.36 -37.83
CA LYS A 143 6.00 -5.82 -37.74
C LYS A 143 5.43 -6.01 -36.37
N ASP A 144 4.66 -4.99 -35.90
CA ASP A 144 3.91 -5.06 -34.65
C ASP A 144 2.68 -5.95 -34.85
N ILE A 145 2.54 -6.93 -33.96
CA ILE A 145 1.37 -7.79 -33.85
C ILE A 145 0.79 -7.64 -32.43
N TYR A 146 -0.48 -7.89 -32.30
CA TYR A 146 -1.20 -7.80 -31.04
C TYR A 146 -1.72 -9.17 -30.65
N VAL A 147 -1.29 -9.67 -29.49
CA VAL A 147 -1.55 -11.03 -29.05
C VAL A 147 -2.31 -11.03 -27.74
N HIS A 148 -3.48 -11.62 -27.72
CA HIS A 148 -4.11 -12.00 -26.48
C HIS A 148 -3.50 -13.28 -25.93
N TYR A 149 -3.33 -13.35 -24.62
CA TYR A 149 -2.78 -14.52 -23.96
C TYR A 149 -3.47 -14.83 -22.63
N ALA A 150 -3.39 -16.08 -22.22
CA ALA A 150 -3.66 -16.53 -20.88
C ALA A 150 -2.63 -17.58 -20.50
N GLY A 151 -1.82 -17.28 -19.51
CA GLY A 151 -0.72 -18.13 -19.05
C GLY A 151 -1.11 -18.88 -17.78
N TYR A 152 -0.87 -20.18 -17.79
CA TYR A 152 -1.21 -21.09 -16.69
C TYR A 152 0.00 -21.92 -16.28
N LEU A 153 0.06 -22.29 -15.02
CA LEU A 153 0.95 -23.31 -14.51
C LEU A 153 0.37 -24.70 -14.80
N GLU A 154 1.17 -25.76 -14.65
CA GLU A 154 0.74 -27.14 -14.90
C GLU A 154 -0.40 -27.62 -13.99
N ASP A 155 -0.54 -27.02 -12.81
CA ASP A 155 -1.64 -27.27 -11.87
C ASP A 155 -2.95 -26.53 -12.23
N GLY A 156 -2.97 -25.84 -13.37
CA GLY A 156 -4.11 -25.06 -13.85
C GLY A 156 -4.19 -23.65 -13.29
N THR A 157 -3.29 -23.25 -12.40
CA THR A 157 -3.28 -21.91 -11.81
C THR A 157 -2.93 -20.87 -12.88
N LEU A 158 -3.80 -19.85 -13.02
CA LEU A 158 -3.53 -18.71 -13.89
C LEU A 158 -2.38 -17.88 -13.29
N PHE A 159 -1.29 -17.63 -14.03
CA PHE A 159 -0.28 -16.68 -13.59
C PHE A 159 -0.51 -15.27 -14.15
N ASP A 160 -0.95 -15.13 -15.39
CA ASP A 160 -1.37 -13.84 -15.97
C ASP A 160 -2.25 -14.04 -17.21
N SER A 161 -3.06 -13.02 -17.54
CA SER A 161 -3.87 -13.00 -18.76
C SER A 161 -4.18 -11.58 -19.22
N SER A 162 -4.21 -11.38 -20.53
CA SER A 162 -4.72 -10.17 -21.16
C SER A 162 -6.26 -10.14 -21.26
N TYR A 163 -6.95 -11.21 -20.88
CA TYR A 163 -8.41 -11.26 -20.84
C TYR A 163 -8.94 -10.90 -19.45
N GLU A 164 -9.70 -9.82 -19.36
CA GLU A 164 -10.35 -9.40 -18.11
C GLU A 164 -11.25 -10.49 -17.52
N ALA A 165 -12.06 -11.13 -18.38
CA ALA A 165 -12.98 -12.19 -17.97
C ALA A 165 -12.25 -13.38 -17.31
N ILE A 166 -11.10 -13.78 -17.86
CA ILE A 166 -10.28 -14.86 -17.30
C ILE A 166 -9.74 -14.45 -15.92
N ASN A 167 -9.21 -13.22 -15.79
CA ASN A 167 -8.74 -12.72 -14.49
C ASN A 167 -9.85 -12.68 -13.45
N LYS A 168 -11.07 -12.28 -13.83
CA LYS A 168 -12.25 -12.33 -12.92
C LYS A 168 -12.57 -13.75 -12.50
N THR A 169 -12.57 -14.71 -13.42
CA THR A 169 -12.84 -16.13 -13.14
C THR A 169 -11.86 -16.74 -12.16
N TYR A 170 -10.59 -16.34 -12.24
CA TYR A 170 -9.52 -16.82 -11.37
C TYR A 170 -9.29 -15.95 -10.11
N GLY A 171 -10.16 -14.96 -9.85
CA GLY A 171 -10.01 -14.05 -8.71
C GLY A 171 -8.76 -13.16 -8.78
N LYS A 172 -8.21 -12.95 -9.95
CA LYS A 172 -7.01 -12.13 -10.21
C LYS A 172 -7.32 -10.81 -10.92
N PHE A 173 -8.56 -10.38 -10.91
CA PHE A 173 -8.93 -9.10 -11.48
C PHE A 173 -8.35 -7.94 -10.66
N ASP A 174 -7.71 -7.00 -11.36
CA ASP A 174 -7.16 -5.79 -10.78
C ASP A 174 -7.85 -4.57 -11.38
N GLN A 175 -8.53 -3.79 -10.51
CA GLN A 175 -9.26 -2.60 -10.93
C GLN A 175 -8.33 -1.49 -11.45
N ASN A 176 -7.12 -1.35 -10.89
CA ASN A 176 -6.17 -0.34 -11.35
C ASN A 176 -5.66 -0.68 -12.75
N ARG A 177 -5.40 -1.97 -13.01
CA ARG A 177 -5.05 -2.46 -14.35
C ARG A 177 -6.19 -2.21 -15.35
N ALA A 178 -7.44 -2.45 -14.94
CA ALA A 178 -8.61 -2.17 -15.79
C ALA A 178 -8.75 -0.68 -16.11
N ASN A 179 -8.58 0.19 -15.12
CA ASN A 179 -8.64 1.65 -15.29
C ASN A 179 -7.56 2.19 -16.25
N GLN A 180 -6.45 1.48 -16.37
CA GLN A 180 -5.34 1.78 -17.27
C GLN A 180 -5.43 1.06 -18.63
N ASN A 181 -6.59 0.47 -18.96
CA ASN A 181 -6.79 -0.39 -20.15
C ASN A 181 -5.79 -1.54 -20.26
N GLY A 182 -5.31 -2.08 -19.12
CA GLY A 182 -4.27 -3.12 -19.07
C GLY A 182 -4.75 -4.53 -19.46
N TYR A 183 -6.04 -4.70 -19.77
CA TYR A 183 -6.62 -5.94 -20.30
C TYR A 183 -6.82 -5.84 -21.83
N GLN A 184 -5.74 -5.50 -22.53
CA GLN A 184 -5.70 -5.38 -23.97
C GLN A 184 -4.73 -6.41 -24.60
N PRO A 185 -4.81 -6.67 -25.90
CA PRO A 185 -3.82 -7.49 -26.58
C PRO A 185 -2.40 -6.94 -26.35
N PHE A 186 -1.48 -7.82 -26.04
CA PHE A 186 -0.08 -7.49 -25.84
C PHE A 186 0.59 -7.14 -27.17
N PRO A 187 1.22 -5.95 -27.31
CA PRO A 187 1.96 -5.58 -28.49
C PRO A 187 3.29 -6.37 -28.53
N PHE A 188 3.57 -7.00 -29.65
CA PHE A 188 4.77 -7.80 -29.84
C PHE A 188 5.34 -7.56 -31.23
N LYS A 189 6.65 -7.38 -31.34
CA LYS A 189 7.32 -7.34 -32.64
C LYS A 189 7.60 -8.75 -33.13
N TYR A 190 6.98 -9.13 -34.25
CA TYR A 190 7.19 -10.44 -34.85
C TYR A 190 8.68 -10.63 -35.23
N GLY A 191 9.26 -11.77 -34.94
CA GLY A 191 10.68 -12.04 -35.10
C GLY A 191 11.57 -11.57 -33.94
N ASN A 192 11.00 -10.96 -32.88
CA ASN A 192 11.77 -10.60 -31.69
C ASN A 192 12.30 -11.85 -30.97
N LYS A 193 13.59 -11.83 -30.61
CA LYS A 193 14.31 -12.96 -29.97
C LYS A 193 14.66 -12.74 -28.50
N GLY A 194 14.20 -11.66 -27.89
CA GLY A 194 14.53 -11.33 -26.49
C GLY A 194 13.39 -10.71 -25.72
N GLY A 195 13.59 -10.55 -24.40
CA GLY A 195 12.66 -9.84 -23.51
C GLY A 195 11.48 -10.67 -22.98
N LEU A 196 11.29 -11.91 -23.46
CA LEU A 196 10.22 -12.82 -23.02
C LEU A 196 10.78 -14.22 -22.81
N ILE A 197 9.99 -15.09 -22.17
CA ILE A 197 10.38 -16.50 -21.96
C ILE A 197 10.55 -17.21 -23.31
N PRO A 198 11.57 -18.08 -23.46
CA PRO A 198 11.90 -18.71 -24.75
C PRO A 198 10.73 -19.44 -25.41
N GLY A 199 9.96 -20.20 -24.67
CA GLY A 199 8.80 -20.92 -25.22
C GLY A 199 7.71 -20.02 -25.77
N PHE A 200 7.50 -18.82 -25.21
CA PHE A 200 6.56 -17.84 -25.75
C PHE A 200 7.08 -17.24 -27.06
N LEU A 201 8.37 -16.89 -27.09
CA LEU A 201 9.01 -16.38 -28.31
C LEU A 201 8.95 -17.41 -29.47
N GLU A 202 9.26 -18.67 -29.17
CA GLU A 202 9.21 -19.78 -30.18
C GLU A 202 7.76 -20.02 -30.63
N GLY A 203 6.78 -19.91 -29.71
CA GLY A 203 5.38 -20.17 -30.04
C GLY A 203 4.70 -19.09 -30.87
N ILE A 204 5.24 -17.84 -30.88
CA ILE A 204 4.69 -16.71 -31.65
C ILE A 204 5.41 -16.56 -33.02
N ASN A 205 6.70 -16.79 -33.08
CA ASN A 205 7.51 -16.65 -34.29
C ASN A 205 7.44 -17.92 -35.18
#